data_728bf2cebfbe77f28217e83b2e5d98f8
#
_entry.id   728bf2cebfbe77f28217e83b2e5d98f8
#
_cell.length_a   1.000
_cell.length_b   1.000
_cell.length_c   1.000
_cell.angle_alpha   90.00
_cell.angle_beta   90.00
_cell.angle_gamma   90.00
#
_symmetry.space_group_name_H-M   'P 1'
#
loop_
_entity.id
_entity.type
_entity.pdbx_description
1 polymer ?
#
loop_
_entity_poly.entity_id
_entity_poly.type
_entity_poly.pdbx_seq_one_letter_code
_entity_poly.pdbx_strand_id
1 'polypeptide(L)'
;MTQLVMEARGLVKRYGQVTALDGADFELRAGEIMAVIGDNGAGKSSLIKALSGATIPDEGSVFLDGQVIHFKSPIDARREGIETVYQDLAVAPAMTIAENLFLGREIIKPGFFSRLLRIIDKKKMLEESIARMNDLKVGIRSMTQAVETLSGGQRQCVAVARAAAFAEHVVILDEPTAALGVKEGNMVLELIRRIRDKGLPVILISHNMPHVFEIADRIHIARLGKRACIVNPKTISMSDTVAVMTGAKRPDELPLEALA
;
A
#
# COMPACT_ATOMS: atom_id res chain seq x y z
N MET A 1 8.53 -5.92 22.18
CA MET A 1 7.30 -5.99 21.36
C MET A 1 7.41 -4.92 20.31
N THR A 2 7.31 -5.25 19.03
CA THR A 2 7.36 -4.27 17.93
C THR A 2 6.10 -3.40 18.01
N GLN A 3 6.24 -2.08 17.90
CA GLN A 3 5.15 -1.11 17.99
C GLN A 3 4.13 -1.35 16.86
N LEU A 4 2.84 -1.38 17.19
CA LEU A 4 1.76 -1.35 16.21
C LEU A 4 1.61 0.08 15.67
N VAL A 5 1.69 0.23 14.34
CA VAL A 5 1.50 1.51 13.66
C VAL A 5 0.05 1.67 13.21
N MET A 6 -0.54 0.62 12.62
CA MET A 6 -1.93 0.65 12.19
C MET A 6 -2.66 -0.59 12.72
N GLU A 7 -3.90 -0.39 13.18
CA GLU A 7 -4.75 -1.47 13.65
C GLU A 7 -6.20 -1.21 13.20
N ALA A 8 -6.93 -2.27 12.94
CA ALA A 8 -8.38 -2.21 12.77
C ALA A 8 -9.03 -3.29 13.62
N ARG A 9 -10.13 -2.96 14.27
CA ARG A 9 -10.87 -3.85 15.17
C ARG A 9 -12.33 -3.91 14.80
N GLY A 10 -12.82 -5.11 14.53
CA GLY A 10 -14.21 -5.42 14.32
C GLY A 10 -14.84 -4.67 13.13
N LEU A 11 -14.10 -4.42 12.03
CA LEU A 11 -14.63 -3.67 10.90
C LEU A 11 -15.78 -4.43 10.23
N VAL A 12 -16.91 -3.78 10.09
CA VAL A 12 -18.06 -4.26 9.32
C VAL A 12 -18.32 -3.32 8.16
N LYS A 13 -18.53 -3.88 6.97
CA LYS A 13 -18.95 -3.13 5.79
C LYS A 13 -19.96 -3.90 4.96
N ARG A 14 -21.11 -3.28 4.75
CA ARG A 14 -22.23 -3.83 3.97
C ARG A 14 -22.45 -3.00 2.70
N TYR A 15 -22.66 -3.69 1.60
CA TYR A 15 -23.07 -3.10 0.32
C TYR A 15 -24.40 -3.75 -0.08
N GLY A 16 -25.49 -3.10 0.27
CA GLY A 16 -26.84 -3.68 0.12
C GLY A 16 -26.96 -4.98 0.92
N GLN A 17 -27.18 -6.09 0.23
CA GLN A 17 -27.32 -7.43 0.87
C GLN A 17 -25.96 -8.14 1.06
N VAL A 18 -24.87 -7.58 0.56
CA VAL A 18 -23.54 -8.22 0.64
C VAL A 18 -22.76 -7.64 1.82
N THR A 19 -22.38 -8.49 2.77
CA THR A 19 -21.45 -8.14 3.84
C THR A 19 -20.04 -8.42 3.35
N ALA A 20 -19.30 -7.36 3.04
CA ALA A 20 -17.93 -7.44 2.51
C ALA A 20 -16.87 -7.55 3.60
N LEU A 21 -17.12 -6.93 4.77
CA LEU A 21 -16.37 -7.11 6.02
C LEU A 21 -17.36 -7.48 7.11
N ASP A 22 -17.04 -8.50 7.90
CA ASP A 22 -17.91 -9.08 8.93
C ASP A 22 -17.15 -9.23 10.27
N GLY A 23 -16.79 -8.11 10.88
CA GLY A 23 -15.96 -8.08 12.08
C GLY A 23 -14.48 -8.33 11.75
N ALA A 24 -13.98 -7.71 10.69
CA ALA A 24 -12.59 -7.86 10.27
C ALA A 24 -11.62 -7.12 11.22
N ASP A 25 -10.57 -7.83 11.64
CA ASP A 25 -9.44 -7.25 12.37
C ASP A 25 -8.23 -7.15 11.44
N PHE A 26 -7.37 -6.17 11.70
CA PHE A 26 -6.09 -6.00 11.01
C PHE A 26 -5.05 -5.41 11.96
N GLU A 27 -3.78 -5.70 11.73
CA GLU A 27 -2.67 -5.12 12.46
C GLU A 27 -1.45 -4.95 11.55
N LEU A 28 -0.68 -3.88 11.77
CA LEU A 28 0.56 -3.59 11.06
C LEU A 28 1.59 -3.06 12.06
N ARG A 29 2.77 -3.64 12.04
CA ARG A 29 3.89 -3.25 12.91
C ARG A 29 4.83 -2.29 12.19
N ALA A 30 5.60 -1.52 12.95
CA ALA A 30 6.62 -0.63 12.42
C ALA A 30 7.67 -1.41 11.61
N GLY A 31 8.01 -0.90 10.42
CA GLY A 31 9.09 -1.43 9.60
C GLY A 31 8.84 -2.84 9.07
N GLU A 32 7.59 -3.26 8.87
CA GLU A 32 7.26 -4.56 8.26
C GLU A 32 6.55 -4.43 6.91
N ILE A 33 6.64 -5.46 6.11
CA ILE A 33 5.77 -5.70 4.96
C ILE A 33 4.73 -6.72 5.38
N MET A 34 3.48 -6.27 5.60
CA MET A 34 2.33 -7.13 5.82
C MET A 34 1.64 -7.42 4.50
N ALA A 35 1.74 -8.66 4.02
CA ALA A 35 0.97 -9.07 2.86
C ALA A 35 -0.47 -9.40 3.25
N VAL A 36 -1.45 -8.95 2.47
CA VAL A 36 -2.87 -9.30 2.61
C VAL A 36 -3.26 -10.18 1.44
N ILE A 37 -3.56 -11.43 1.74
CA ILE A 37 -4.00 -12.42 0.75
C ILE A 37 -5.41 -12.92 1.06
N GLY A 38 -6.02 -13.57 0.11
CA GLY A 38 -7.37 -14.14 0.26
C GLY A 38 -7.97 -14.41 -1.11
N ASP A 39 -8.99 -15.24 -1.16
CA ASP A 39 -9.71 -15.54 -2.39
C ASP A 39 -10.51 -14.34 -2.91
N ASN A 40 -11.07 -14.43 -4.11
CA ASN A 40 -11.99 -13.42 -4.63
C ASN A 40 -13.22 -13.34 -3.72
N GLY A 41 -13.60 -12.10 -3.37
CA GLY A 41 -14.68 -11.87 -2.41
C GLY A 41 -14.30 -12.03 -0.92
N ALA A 42 -13.04 -12.33 -0.59
CA ALA A 42 -12.59 -12.47 0.81
C ALA A 42 -12.62 -11.15 1.63
N GLY A 43 -12.91 -10.00 1.00
CA GLY A 43 -12.99 -8.70 1.68
C GLY A 43 -11.71 -7.85 1.59
N LYS A 44 -10.63 -8.31 0.92
CA LYS A 44 -9.34 -7.59 0.82
C LYS A 44 -9.49 -6.14 0.36
N SER A 45 -10.13 -5.90 -0.78
CA SER A 45 -10.31 -4.54 -1.31
C SER A 45 -11.19 -3.67 -0.41
N SER A 46 -12.17 -4.25 0.29
CA SER A 46 -13.00 -3.53 1.25
C SER A 46 -12.20 -3.15 2.50
N LEU A 47 -11.33 -4.04 2.99
CA LEU A 47 -10.41 -3.76 4.08
C LEU A 47 -9.49 -2.59 3.73
N ILE A 48 -8.83 -2.66 2.56
CA ILE A 48 -7.93 -1.59 2.11
C ILE A 48 -8.66 -0.27 1.93
N LYS A 49 -9.87 -0.28 1.35
CA LYS A 49 -10.69 0.93 1.23
C LYS A 49 -11.07 1.52 2.58
N ALA A 50 -11.28 0.69 3.59
CA ALA A 50 -11.53 1.15 4.96
C ALA A 50 -10.25 1.77 5.57
N LEU A 51 -9.10 1.09 5.45
CA LEU A 51 -7.81 1.58 5.98
C LEU A 51 -7.31 2.84 5.27
N SER A 52 -7.64 3.03 3.99
CA SER A 52 -7.25 4.21 3.18
C SER A 52 -8.28 5.34 3.19
N GLY A 53 -9.37 5.21 3.94
CA GLY A 53 -10.44 6.22 3.99
C GLY A 53 -11.28 6.32 2.70
N ALA A 54 -11.12 5.39 1.75
CA ALA A 54 -11.92 5.35 0.53
C ALA A 54 -13.36 4.82 0.77
N THR A 55 -13.56 4.14 1.90
CA THR A 55 -14.87 3.69 2.36
C THR A 55 -14.94 3.82 3.87
N ILE A 56 -16.03 4.36 4.39
CA ILE A 56 -16.29 4.43 5.82
C ILE A 56 -16.89 3.09 6.26
N PRO A 57 -16.30 2.38 7.24
CA PRO A 57 -16.91 1.19 7.84
C PRO A 57 -18.27 1.52 8.47
N ASP A 58 -19.17 0.55 8.49
CA ASP A 58 -20.46 0.70 9.16
C ASP A 58 -20.33 0.46 10.68
N GLU A 59 -19.35 -0.40 11.09
CA GLU A 59 -19.02 -0.70 12.47
C GLU A 59 -17.50 -0.93 12.61
N GLY A 60 -17.00 -0.89 13.84
CA GLY A 60 -15.59 -1.07 14.16
C GLY A 60 -14.79 0.24 14.13
N SER A 61 -13.49 0.13 14.35
CA SER A 61 -12.60 1.30 14.46
C SER A 61 -11.24 1.01 13.82
N VAL A 62 -10.63 2.06 13.27
CA VAL A 62 -9.25 2.07 12.79
C VAL A 62 -8.41 2.91 13.74
N PHE A 63 -7.20 2.43 14.04
CA PHE A 63 -6.25 3.08 14.92
C PHE A 63 -4.95 3.34 14.16
N LEU A 64 -4.36 4.50 14.37
CA LEU A 64 -3.01 4.86 13.93
C LEU A 64 -2.21 5.27 15.17
N ASP A 65 -1.07 4.63 15.40
CA ASP A 65 -0.23 4.82 16.60
C ASP A 65 -1.01 4.76 17.92
N GLY A 66 -2.00 3.83 17.98
CA GLY A 66 -2.85 3.62 19.13
C GLY A 66 -4.00 4.62 19.30
N GLN A 67 -4.12 5.62 18.43
CA GLN A 67 -5.21 6.59 18.45
C GLN A 67 -6.30 6.22 17.45
N VAL A 68 -7.57 6.31 17.85
CA VAL A 68 -8.70 6.09 16.94
C VAL A 68 -8.73 7.20 15.91
N ILE A 69 -8.77 6.79 14.63
CA ILE A 69 -8.89 7.73 13.51
C ILE A 69 -10.21 7.53 12.77
N HIS A 70 -10.77 8.63 12.28
CA HIS A 70 -12.00 8.64 11.50
C HIS A 70 -11.77 9.32 10.17
N PHE A 71 -11.66 8.55 9.12
CA PHE A 71 -11.56 9.09 7.76
C PHE A 71 -12.94 9.38 7.20
N LYS A 72 -13.09 10.57 6.59
CA LYS A 72 -14.26 10.93 5.77
C LYS A 72 -13.97 10.78 4.28
N SER A 73 -12.69 10.72 3.93
CA SER A 73 -12.20 10.67 2.56
C SER A 73 -10.76 10.14 2.50
N PRO A 74 -10.27 9.70 1.32
CA PRO A 74 -8.86 9.38 1.12
C PRO A 74 -7.90 10.56 1.36
N ILE A 75 -8.41 11.80 1.26
CA ILE A 75 -7.60 13.00 1.55
C ILE A 75 -7.27 13.06 3.04
N ASP A 76 -8.18 12.64 3.91
CA ASP A 76 -7.93 12.62 5.35
C ASP A 76 -6.87 11.57 5.70
N ALA A 77 -6.94 10.37 5.10
CA ALA A 77 -5.91 9.34 5.28
C ALA A 77 -4.52 9.84 4.82
N ARG A 78 -4.47 10.58 3.69
CA ARG A 78 -3.22 11.20 3.22
C ARG A 78 -2.68 12.25 4.18
N ARG A 79 -3.53 13.03 4.84
CA ARG A 79 -3.11 14.02 5.85
C ARG A 79 -2.52 13.35 7.09
N GLU A 80 -2.98 12.15 7.40
CA GLU A 80 -2.42 11.28 8.45
C GLU A 80 -1.23 10.44 7.91
N GLY A 81 -0.63 10.81 6.78
CA GLY A 81 0.57 10.16 6.25
C GLY A 81 0.36 8.74 5.72
N ILE A 82 -0.86 8.36 5.37
CA ILE A 82 -1.19 7.07 4.75
C ILE A 82 -1.34 7.27 3.25
N GLU A 83 -0.44 6.68 2.47
CA GLU A 83 -0.46 6.75 1.02
C GLU A 83 -0.89 5.43 0.40
N THR A 84 -1.72 5.50 -0.62
CA THR A 84 -2.25 4.32 -1.30
C THR A 84 -1.96 4.36 -2.80
N VAL A 85 -1.40 3.26 -3.31
CA VAL A 85 -1.30 2.96 -4.75
C VAL A 85 -2.35 1.91 -5.06
N TYR A 86 -3.36 2.29 -5.80
CA TYR A 86 -4.39 1.37 -6.29
C TYR A 86 -3.91 0.66 -7.56
N GLN A 87 -4.59 -0.40 -7.94
CA GLN A 87 -4.32 -1.18 -9.14
C GLN A 87 -4.25 -0.29 -10.41
N ASP A 88 -5.13 0.69 -10.51
CA ASP A 88 -5.02 1.77 -11.50
C ASP A 88 -4.04 2.83 -10.97
N LEU A 89 -2.88 2.97 -11.61
CA LEU A 89 -1.73 3.74 -11.11
C LEU A 89 -2.01 5.22 -10.84
N ALA A 90 -3.12 5.75 -11.35
CA ALA A 90 -3.50 7.17 -11.24
C ALA A 90 -2.32 8.11 -11.58
N VAL A 91 -1.55 7.78 -12.62
CA VAL A 91 -0.52 8.63 -13.20
C VAL A 91 -1.06 9.35 -14.43
N ALA A 92 -0.63 10.59 -14.65
CA ALA A 92 -0.95 11.38 -15.84
C ALA A 92 0.11 11.10 -16.94
N PRO A 93 -0.23 10.34 -18.01
CA PRO A 93 0.77 9.85 -18.97
C PRO A 93 1.56 10.96 -19.67
N ALA A 94 0.88 12.05 -20.05
CA ALA A 94 1.48 13.18 -20.77
C ALA A 94 2.32 14.11 -19.88
N MET A 95 2.21 13.99 -18.56
CA MET A 95 2.98 14.81 -17.62
C MET A 95 4.35 14.17 -17.36
N THR A 96 5.31 15.02 -16.99
CA THR A 96 6.64 14.55 -16.58
C THR A 96 6.59 13.75 -15.29
N ILE A 97 7.65 12.97 -15.03
CA ILE A 97 7.77 12.21 -13.78
C ILE A 97 7.75 13.16 -12.57
N ALA A 98 8.47 14.28 -12.63
CA ALA A 98 8.46 15.28 -11.56
C ALA A 98 7.06 15.86 -11.30
N GLU A 99 6.31 16.18 -12.35
CA GLU A 99 4.93 16.65 -12.21
C GLU A 99 4.01 15.56 -11.64
N ASN A 100 4.17 14.30 -12.05
CA ASN A 100 3.42 13.19 -11.50
C ASN A 100 3.71 12.94 -10.01
N LEU A 101 4.96 13.09 -9.56
CA LEU A 101 5.28 12.97 -8.13
C LEU A 101 4.50 13.97 -7.28
N PHE A 102 4.41 15.21 -7.75
CA PHE A 102 3.76 16.31 -7.02
C PHE A 102 2.31 16.54 -7.41
N LEU A 103 1.69 15.66 -8.18
CA LEU A 103 0.30 15.81 -8.62
C LEU A 103 -0.66 15.93 -7.42
N GLY A 104 -1.36 17.06 -7.33
CA GLY A 104 -2.22 17.43 -6.20
C GLY A 104 -1.47 17.94 -4.95
N ARG A 105 -0.15 18.14 -5.06
CA ARG A 105 0.75 18.67 -3.99
C ARG A 105 1.79 19.61 -4.59
N GLU A 106 1.42 20.35 -5.63
CA GLU A 106 2.30 21.23 -6.37
C GLU A 106 2.93 22.29 -5.46
N ILE A 107 4.23 22.48 -5.60
CA ILE A 107 4.95 23.53 -4.86
C ILE A 107 4.66 24.85 -5.53
N ILE A 108 4.15 25.80 -4.76
CA ILE A 108 3.86 27.16 -5.22
C ILE A 108 5.07 28.05 -4.95
N LYS A 109 5.42 28.89 -5.93
CA LYS A 109 6.50 29.88 -5.77
C LYS A 109 6.24 30.80 -4.58
N PRO A 110 7.29 31.18 -3.84
CA PRO A 110 7.17 32.15 -2.75
C PRO A 110 6.73 33.53 -3.26
N GLY A 111 6.05 34.31 -2.41
CA GLY A 111 5.58 35.65 -2.70
C GLY A 111 4.06 35.78 -2.76
N PHE A 112 3.55 36.96 -2.42
CA PHE A 112 2.12 37.23 -2.31
C PHE A 112 1.36 36.98 -3.64
N PHE A 113 1.84 37.55 -4.73
CA PHE A 113 1.23 37.36 -6.07
C PHE A 113 1.33 35.90 -6.57
N SER A 114 2.44 35.25 -6.33
CA SER A 114 2.62 33.84 -6.72
C SER A 114 1.64 32.91 -5.97
N ARG A 115 1.36 33.20 -4.70
CA ARG A 115 0.36 32.46 -3.89
C ARG A 115 -1.05 32.77 -4.37
N LEU A 116 -1.38 34.02 -4.66
CA LEU A 116 -2.70 34.43 -5.15
C LEU A 116 -3.02 33.78 -6.50
N LEU A 117 -2.05 33.76 -7.42
CA LEU A 117 -2.19 33.22 -8.77
C LEU A 117 -1.83 31.73 -8.85
N ARG A 118 -1.45 31.10 -7.72
CA ARG A 118 -1.04 29.69 -7.61
C ARG A 118 0.06 29.31 -8.63
N ILE A 119 1.07 30.17 -8.79
CA ILE A 119 2.17 29.91 -9.74
C ILE A 119 3.06 28.78 -9.24
N ILE A 120 3.11 27.67 -10.00
CA ILE A 120 3.86 26.46 -9.66
C ILE A 120 5.37 26.71 -9.77
N ASP A 121 6.13 26.22 -8.80
CA ASP A 121 7.59 26.19 -8.81
C ASP A 121 8.11 24.88 -9.41
N LYS A 122 8.10 24.79 -10.72
CA LYS A 122 8.56 23.59 -11.45
C LYS A 122 10.03 23.23 -11.16
N LYS A 123 10.88 24.26 -10.91
CA LYS A 123 12.30 24.03 -10.62
C LYS A 123 12.47 23.32 -9.28
N LYS A 124 11.82 23.82 -8.25
CA LYS A 124 11.86 23.21 -6.92
C LYS A 124 11.24 21.81 -6.93
N MET A 125 10.13 21.61 -7.60
CA MET A 125 9.52 20.28 -7.80
C MET A 125 10.49 19.30 -8.47
N LEU A 126 11.21 19.73 -9.49
CA LEU A 126 12.21 18.89 -10.17
C LEU A 126 13.36 18.52 -9.23
N GLU A 127 13.94 19.49 -8.51
CA GLU A 127 15.03 19.28 -7.57
C GLU A 127 14.63 18.29 -6.45
N GLU A 128 13.46 18.48 -5.85
CA GLU A 128 12.95 17.58 -4.83
C GLU A 128 12.60 16.19 -5.39
N SER A 129 12.07 16.11 -6.61
CA SER A 129 11.80 14.83 -7.26
C SER A 129 13.08 14.01 -7.45
N ILE A 130 14.16 14.66 -7.92
CA ILE A 130 15.47 14.01 -8.09
C ILE A 130 15.98 13.49 -6.74
N ALA A 131 15.91 14.30 -5.70
CA ALA A 131 16.36 13.92 -4.37
C ALA A 131 15.60 12.69 -3.83
N ARG A 132 14.27 12.70 -3.90
CA ARG A 132 13.40 11.60 -3.42
C ARG A 132 13.61 10.31 -4.22
N MET A 133 13.73 10.40 -5.54
CA MET A 133 13.93 9.21 -6.39
C MET A 133 15.33 8.60 -6.20
N ASN A 134 16.36 9.45 -6.02
CA ASN A 134 17.71 8.99 -5.69
C ASN A 134 17.76 8.30 -4.34
N ASP A 135 17.07 8.85 -3.33
CA ASP A 135 16.96 8.29 -2.00
C ASP A 135 16.31 6.90 -2.00
N LEU A 136 15.34 6.67 -2.87
CA LEU A 136 14.71 5.36 -3.12
C LEU A 136 15.47 4.49 -4.12
N LYS A 137 16.59 4.99 -4.69
CA LYS A 137 17.40 4.32 -5.72
C LYS A 137 16.57 3.84 -6.91
N VAL A 138 15.57 4.62 -7.32
CA VAL A 138 14.76 4.31 -8.51
C VAL A 138 15.54 4.71 -9.76
N GLY A 139 15.89 3.73 -10.58
CA GLY A 139 16.72 3.92 -11.76
C GLY A 139 15.97 4.58 -12.95
N ILE A 140 15.69 5.88 -12.83
CA ILE A 140 15.08 6.69 -13.89
C ILE A 140 16.11 7.65 -14.47
N ARG A 141 16.21 7.70 -15.80
CA ARG A 141 17.23 8.51 -16.49
C ARG A 141 16.99 10.01 -16.40
N SER A 142 15.73 10.44 -16.46
CA SER A 142 15.37 11.87 -16.42
C SER A 142 14.00 12.07 -15.78
N MET A 143 13.90 12.98 -14.83
CA MET A 143 12.63 13.37 -14.21
C MET A 143 11.74 14.25 -15.10
N THR A 144 12.32 14.79 -16.20
CA THR A 144 11.60 15.65 -17.16
C THR A 144 10.97 14.88 -18.30
N GLN A 145 11.19 13.56 -18.42
CA GLN A 145 10.53 12.75 -19.44
C GLN A 145 9.06 12.49 -19.07
N ALA A 146 8.19 12.38 -20.08
CA ALA A 146 6.78 12.05 -19.91
C ALA A 146 6.62 10.60 -19.42
N VAL A 147 5.67 10.36 -18.52
CA VAL A 147 5.43 9.01 -17.94
C VAL A 147 5.02 7.99 -18.99
N GLU A 148 4.34 8.39 -20.07
CA GLU A 148 3.96 7.51 -21.17
C GLU A 148 5.16 6.86 -21.89
N THR A 149 6.36 7.48 -21.83
CA THR A 149 7.60 6.95 -22.44
C THR A 149 8.24 5.84 -21.61
N LEU A 150 7.75 5.58 -20.42
CA LEU A 150 8.26 4.56 -19.50
C LEU A 150 7.70 3.16 -19.81
N SER A 151 8.46 2.12 -19.47
CA SER A 151 7.93 0.76 -19.44
C SER A 151 6.86 0.60 -18.35
N GLY A 152 6.04 -0.46 -18.41
CA GLY A 152 5.04 -0.75 -17.40
C GLY A 152 5.61 -0.79 -15.98
N GLY A 153 6.72 -1.52 -15.80
CA GLY A 153 7.42 -1.61 -14.51
C GLY A 153 7.99 -0.28 -14.03
N GLN A 154 8.53 0.55 -14.95
CA GLN A 154 9.00 1.89 -14.58
C GLN A 154 7.85 2.81 -14.16
N ARG A 155 6.70 2.76 -14.85
CA ARG A 155 5.49 3.50 -14.43
C ARG A 155 5.03 3.07 -13.05
N GLN A 156 5.05 1.76 -12.78
CA GLN A 156 4.72 1.22 -11.46
C GLN A 156 5.70 1.73 -10.38
N CYS A 157 7.01 1.70 -10.66
CA CYS A 157 8.01 2.26 -9.75
C CYS A 157 7.78 3.76 -9.48
N VAL A 158 7.37 4.55 -10.48
CA VAL A 158 7.01 5.97 -10.27
C VAL A 158 5.81 6.11 -9.34
N ALA A 159 4.76 5.31 -9.52
CA ALA A 159 3.57 5.35 -8.66
C ALA A 159 3.89 4.95 -7.22
N VAL A 160 4.67 3.87 -7.03
CA VAL A 160 5.11 3.40 -5.70
C VAL A 160 6.03 4.43 -5.04
N ALA A 161 7.00 4.97 -5.80
CA ALA A 161 7.91 6.00 -5.29
C ALA A 161 7.18 7.30 -4.92
N ARG A 162 6.14 7.69 -5.68
CA ARG A 162 5.27 8.82 -5.32
C ARG A 162 4.61 8.61 -3.96
N ALA A 163 4.02 7.44 -3.74
CA ALA A 163 3.41 7.13 -2.44
C ALA A 163 4.46 7.16 -1.32
N ALA A 164 5.58 6.46 -1.47
CA ALA A 164 6.66 6.43 -0.47
C ALA A 164 7.28 7.80 -0.20
N ALA A 165 7.31 8.70 -1.20
CA ALA A 165 7.86 10.04 -1.05
C ALA A 165 7.05 10.94 -0.11
N PHE A 166 5.78 10.63 0.13
CA PHE A 166 4.87 11.46 0.93
C PHE A 166 4.23 10.70 2.09
N ALA A 167 4.41 9.38 2.18
CA ALA A 167 3.97 8.61 3.32
C ALA A 167 4.82 8.95 4.56
N GLU A 168 4.16 9.12 5.70
CA GLU A 168 4.80 9.32 7.00
C GLU A 168 4.57 8.12 7.92
N HIS A 169 3.44 7.42 7.76
CA HIS A 169 3.07 6.29 8.61
C HIS A 169 2.94 4.97 7.86
N VAL A 170 2.24 4.93 6.72
CA VAL A 170 1.95 3.67 6.02
C VAL A 170 1.90 3.86 4.50
N VAL A 171 2.46 2.91 3.76
CA VAL A 171 2.23 2.76 2.31
C VAL A 171 1.34 1.55 2.07
N ILE A 172 0.25 1.73 1.35
CA ILE A 172 -0.66 0.67 0.91
C ILE A 172 -0.48 0.47 -0.59
N LEU A 173 -0.23 -0.77 -1.00
CA LEU A 173 0.01 -1.15 -2.39
C LEU A 173 -0.98 -2.25 -2.80
N ASP A 174 -1.87 -1.92 -3.74
CA ASP A 174 -2.88 -2.86 -4.24
C ASP A 174 -2.42 -3.44 -5.58
N GLU A 175 -2.03 -4.71 -5.57
CA GLU A 175 -1.55 -5.50 -6.71
C GLU A 175 -0.40 -4.83 -7.50
N PRO A 176 0.68 -4.37 -6.84
CA PRO A 176 1.70 -3.54 -7.48
C PRO A 176 2.54 -4.27 -8.53
N THR A 177 2.46 -5.59 -8.63
CA THR A 177 3.18 -6.39 -9.62
C THR A 177 2.25 -7.07 -10.62
N ALA A 178 0.94 -6.76 -10.61
CA ALA A 178 0.00 -7.32 -11.56
C ALA A 178 0.35 -6.91 -13.01
N ALA A 179 0.19 -7.85 -13.93
CA ALA A 179 0.47 -7.68 -15.36
C ALA A 179 1.91 -7.22 -15.72
N LEU A 180 2.87 -7.38 -14.81
CA LEU A 180 4.28 -7.13 -15.07
C LEU A 180 5.02 -8.43 -15.41
N GLY A 181 6.04 -8.32 -16.27
CA GLY A 181 6.99 -9.41 -16.50
C GLY A 181 7.88 -9.64 -15.26
N VAL A 182 8.60 -10.75 -15.24
CA VAL A 182 9.46 -11.15 -14.10
C VAL A 182 10.46 -10.05 -13.73
N LYS A 183 11.12 -9.47 -14.74
CA LYS A 183 12.13 -8.41 -14.52
C LYS A 183 11.53 -7.14 -13.92
N GLU A 184 10.41 -6.71 -14.45
CA GLU A 184 9.68 -5.52 -13.98
C GLU A 184 9.11 -5.74 -12.58
N GLY A 185 8.54 -6.93 -12.33
CA GLY A 185 8.05 -7.32 -11.02
C GLY A 185 9.15 -7.24 -9.96
N ASN A 186 10.32 -7.81 -10.24
CA ASN A 186 11.47 -7.77 -9.32
C ASN A 186 11.94 -6.33 -9.03
N MET A 187 11.89 -5.42 -10.01
CA MET A 187 12.21 -4.00 -9.76
C MET A 187 11.26 -3.36 -8.74
N VAL A 188 9.96 -3.67 -8.86
CA VAL A 188 8.95 -3.16 -7.92
C VAL A 188 9.13 -3.78 -6.53
N LEU A 189 9.35 -5.09 -6.44
CA LEU A 189 9.59 -5.77 -5.16
C LEU A 189 10.83 -5.21 -4.44
N GLU A 190 11.90 -4.95 -5.16
CA GLU A 190 13.11 -4.36 -4.61
C GLU A 190 12.86 -2.93 -4.09
N LEU A 191 12.04 -2.14 -4.78
CA LEU A 191 11.63 -0.82 -4.31
C LEU A 191 10.81 -0.93 -3.02
N ILE A 192 9.88 -1.89 -2.92
CA ILE A 192 9.07 -2.13 -1.71
C ILE A 192 9.96 -2.50 -0.52
N ARG A 193 10.97 -3.37 -0.72
CA ARG A 193 11.96 -3.69 0.34
C ARG A 193 12.68 -2.43 0.83
N ARG A 194 13.13 -1.57 -0.08
CA ARG A 194 13.82 -0.33 0.27
C ARG A 194 12.94 0.63 1.07
N ILE A 195 11.65 0.69 0.77
CA ILE A 195 10.67 1.48 1.53
C ILE A 195 10.58 0.95 2.96
N ARG A 196 10.42 -0.36 3.14
CA ARG A 196 10.42 -0.99 4.46
C ARG A 196 11.73 -0.77 5.22
N ASP A 197 12.88 -0.93 4.55
CA ASP A 197 14.21 -0.79 5.14
C ASP A 197 14.50 0.64 5.62
N LYS A 198 13.74 1.63 5.14
CA LYS A 198 13.70 2.99 5.66
C LYS A 198 12.81 3.17 6.89
N GLY A 199 12.22 2.09 7.39
CA GLY A 199 11.34 2.09 8.56
C GLY A 199 9.87 2.35 8.24
N LEU A 200 9.50 2.53 6.96
CA LEU A 200 8.12 2.80 6.57
C LEU A 200 7.38 1.47 6.35
N PRO A 201 6.36 1.15 7.16
CA PRO A 201 5.62 -0.10 7.02
C PRO A 201 4.78 -0.11 5.75
N VAL A 202 4.64 -1.30 5.16
CA VAL A 202 3.95 -1.51 3.88
C VAL A 202 2.84 -2.54 4.04
N ILE A 203 1.64 -2.20 3.56
CA ILE A 203 0.56 -3.16 3.32
C ILE A 203 0.61 -3.55 1.84
N LEU A 204 0.83 -4.82 1.56
CA LEU A 204 0.93 -5.36 0.21
C LEU A 204 -0.25 -6.29 -0.08
N ILE A 205 -1.18 -5.89 -0.96
CA ILE A 205 -2.17 -6.82 -1.46
C ILE A 205 -1.59 -7.49 -2.71
N SER A 206 -1.60 -8.80 -2.73
CA SER A 206 -1.20 -9.56 -3.92
C SER A 206 -1.84 -10.94 -3.95
N HIS A 207 -2.13 -11.41 -5.16
CA HIS A 207 -2.49 -12.79 -5.43
C HIS A 207 -1.30 -13.61 -5.96
N ASN A 208 -0.15 -12.97 -6.20
CA ASN A 208 1.09 -13.62 -6.64
C ASN A 208 1.82 -14.19 -5.41
N MET A 209 1.53 -15.45 -5.06
CA MET A 209 2.08 -16.12 -3.88
C MET A 209 3.61 -16.15 -3.87
N PRO A 210 4.33 -16.46 -4.97
CA PRO A 210 5.79 -16.33 -5.01
C PRO A 210 6.30 -14.98 -4.55
N HIS A 211 5.74 -13.87 -5.06
CA HIS A 211 6.13 -12.53 -4.65
C HIS A 211 5.82 -12.24 -3.17
N VAL A 212 4.66 -12.70 -2.68
CA VAL A 212 4.28 -12.57 -1.26
C VAL A 212 5.31 -13.27 -0.37
N PHE A 213 5.63 -14.53 -0.66
CA PHE A 213 6.61 -15.31 0.12
C PHE A 213 8.03 -14.76 0.03
N GLU A 214 8.35 -14.07 -1.05
CA GLU A 214 9.67 -13.48 -1.26
C GLU A 214 9.92 -12.24 -0.38
N ILE A 215 8.89 -11.40 -0.14
CA ILE A 215 9.13 -10.09 0.49
C ILE A 215 8.36 -9.84 1.79
N ALA A 216 7.28 -10.57 2.07
CA ALA A 216 6.47 -10.33 3.25
C ALA A 216 7.20 -10.77 4.54
N ASP A 217 7.07 -9.96 5.58
CA ASP A 217 7.50 -10.33 6.93
C ASP A 217 6.43 -11.14 7.65
N ARG A 218 5.15 -10.78 7.42
CA ARG A 218 3.96 -11.53 7.86
C ARG A 218 2.89 -11.53 6.77
N ILE A 219 2.01 -12.53 6.79
CA ILE A 219 0.92 -12.68 5.85
C ILE A 219 -0.41 -12.70 6.60
N HIS A 220 -1.26 -11.73 6.34
CA HIS A 220 -2.65 -11.68 6.78
C HIS A 220 -3.52 -12.46 5.79
N ILE A 221 -4.14 -13.54 6.23
CA ILE A 221 -5.06 -14.33 5.42
C ILE A 221 -6.49 -13.85 5.68
N ALA A 222 -7.09 -13.21 4.67
CA ALA A 222 -8.49 -12.79 4.69
C ALA A 222 -9.39 -13.89 4.11
N ARG A 223 -10.51 -14.16 4.78
CA ARG A 223 -11.51 -15.12 4.31
C ARG A 223 -12.90 -14.71 4.78
N LEU A 224 -13.87 -14.69 3.85
CA LEU A 224 -15.28 -14.37 4.13
C LEU A 224 -15.48 -13.10 4.95
N GLY A 225 -14.75 -12.03 4.60
CA GLY A 225 -14.85 -10.73 5.26
C GLY A 225 -14.19 -10.65 6.64
N LYS A 226 -13.43 -11.67 7.06
CA LYS A 226 -12.72 -11.74 8.36
C LYS A 226 -11.24 -12.01 8.19
N ARG A 227 -10.46 -11.78 9.23
CA ARG A 227 -9.10 -12.32 9.38
C ARG A 227 -9.19 -13.79 9.76
N ALA A 228 -8.75 -14.68 8.89
CA ALA A 228 -8.62 -16.11 9.24
C ALA A 228 -7.46 -16.31 10.23
N CYS A 229 -6.26 -15.85 9.88
CA CYS A 229 -5.09 -15.82 10.75
C CYS A 229 -4.01 -14.91 10.17
N ILE A 230 -2.93 -14.71 10.92
CA ILE A 230 -1.67 -14.13 10.46
C ILE A 230 -0.61 -15.24 10.54
N VAL A 231 0.18 -15.40 9.48
CA VAL A 231 1.21 -16.43 9.40
C VAL A 231 2.58 -15.85 9.05
N ASN A 232 3.62 -16.57 9.44
CA ASN A 232 4.99 -16.25 9.11
C ASN A 232 5.42 -16.99 7.84
N PRO A 233 5.74 -16.31 6.72
CA PRO A 233 6.13 -16.97 5.47
C PRO A 233 7.42 -17.81 5.57
N LYS A 234 8.23 -17.63 6.64
CA LYS A 234 9.45 -18.42 6.85
C LYS A 234 9.21 -19.76 7.50
N THR A 235 8.06 -19.97 8.13
CA THR A 235 7.73 -21.16 8.91
C THR A 235 6.50 -21.91 8.40
N ILE A 236 5.79 -21.35 7.41
CA ILE A 236 4.65 -22.00 6.75
C ILE A 236 4.97 -22.32 5.28
N SER A 237 4.40 -23.39 4.76
CA SER A 237 4.45 -23.67 3.33
C SER A 237 3.46 -22.82 2.53
N MET A 238 3.78 -22.53 1.27
CA MET A 238 2.84 -21.88 0.35
C MET A 238 1.55 -22.71 0.17
N SER A 239 1.66 -24.03 0.14
CA SER A 239 0.53 -24.94 0.03
C SER A 239 -0.42 -24.81 1.22
N ASP A 240 0.10 -24.81 2.46
CA ASP A 240 -0.72 -24.64 3.66
C ASP A 240 -1.38 -23.27 3.71
N THR A 241 -0.65 -22.23 3.30
CA THR A 241 -1.19 -20.87 3.23
C THR A 241 -2.38 -20.79 2.25
N VAL A 242 -2.26 -21.40 1.07
CA VAL A 242 -3.35 -21.49 0.09
C VAL A 242 -4.50 -22.34 0.64
N ALA A 243 -4.20 -23.46 1.33
CA ALA A 243 -5.23 -24.32 1.93
C ALA A 243 -6.06 -23.57 3.00
N VAL A 244 -5.43 -22.72 3.84
CA VAL A 244 -6.16 -21.86 4.78
C VAL A 244 -6.95 -20.78 4.05
N MET A 245 -6.37 -20.15 3.04
CA MET A 245 -7.01 -19.11 2.25
C MET A 245 -8.32 -19.61 1.59
N THR A 246 -8.30 -20.82 1.04
CA THR A 246 -9.48 -21.45 0.41
C THR A 246 -10.42 -22.12 1.41
N GLY A 247 -9.96 -22.35 2.65
CA GLY A 247 -10.71 -23.05 3.70
C GLY A 247 -10.62 -24.57 3.63
N ALA A 248 -9.68 -25.12 2.84
CA ALA A 248 -9.37 -26.54 2.81
C ALA A 248 -8.64 -26.98 4.10
N LYS A 249 -8.02 -26.02 4.83
CA LYS A 249 -7.38 -26.23 6.13
C LYS A 249 -7.80 -25.11 7.08
N ARG A 250 -8.03 -25.43 8.34
CA ARG A 250 -8.35 -24.45 9.36
C ARG A 250 -7.08 -23.88 10.01
N PRO A 251 -7.08 -22.63 10.53
CA PRO A 251 -5.94 -22.05 11.23
C PRO A 251 -5.44 -22.87 12.42
N ASP A 252 -6.36 -23.53 13.15
CA ASP A 252 -6.05 -24.38 14.30
C ASP A 252 -5.35 -25.70 13.93
N GLU A 253 -5.32 -26.06 12.66
CA GLU A 253 -4.59 -27.20 12.11
C GLU A 253 -3.15 -26.86 11.70
N LEU A 254 -2.77 -25.58 11.80
CA LEU A 254 -1.40 -25.16 11.53
C LEU A 254 -0.49 -25.39 12.74
N PRO A 255 0.82 -25.63 12.52
CA PRO A 255 1.80 -25.61 13.59
C PRO A 255 1.82 -24.23 14.28
N LEU A 256 1.97 -24.19 15.60
CA LEU A 256 2.01 -22.92 16.37
C LEU A 256 3.10 -21.97 15.88
N GLU A 257 4.23 -22.51 15.41
CA GLU A 257 5.35 -21.74 14.84
C GLU A 257 5.02 -21.08 13.48
N ALA A 258 3.95 -21.52 12.81
CA ALA A 258 3.47 -20.91 11.57
C ALA A 258 2.62 -19.66 11.83
N LEU A 259 2.05 -19.51 13.02
CA LEU A 259 1.27 -18.33 13.42
C LEU A 259 2.20 -17.20 13.88
N ALA A 260 1.86 -15.91 13.55
CA ALA A 260 2.72 -14.75 13.75
C ALA A 260 2.02 -13.59 14.49
#